data_77e413108a871d1dcc9faab983fa8c3d
#
_entry.id   77e413108a871d1dcc9faab983fa8c3d
#
_cell.length_a   1.000
_cell.length_b   1.000
_cell.length_c   1.000
_cell.angle_alpha   90.00
_cell.angle_beta   90.00
_cell.angle_gamma   90.00
#
_symmetry.space_group_name_H-M   'P 1'
#
loop_
_entity.id
_entity.type
_entity.pdbx_description
1 polymer ?
#
loop_
_entity_poly.entity_id
_entity_poly.type
_entity_poly.pdbx_seq_one_letter_code
_entity_poly.pdbx_strand_id
1 'polypeptide(L)'
;MRYVQNLLNSDVKINLVEIVTQNKDAITSRLMMNVNSLDITANKLSDRLKAEESSGKLKTQDLIEQYAKENNTDDLFTANRDGMALFDGGRKLDISGRHYFRLAIDGIPNISDKLISRINGDEVFVISVPLSYNGEIVGTIQKVITFEEMYKICSLSIFSSQGYMYVINREGYVILHSAHPKCEQKSDNYFRDLYGAGNPKASEQMKRDIRNNRNGFIETTIAGREIFSAYTPIEKIHDWYLITSV
;
A
#
# COMPACT_ATOMS: atom_id res chain seq x y z
N MET A 1 -9.00 15.18 -40.89
CA MET A 1 -8.84 13.98 -40.07
C MET A 1 -7.81 14.18 -38.91
N ARG A 2 -6.57 14.58 -39.12
CA ARG A 2 -5.58 14.79 -38.00
C ARG A 2 -6.04 15.75 -36.91
N TYR A 3 -6.75 16.85 -37.25
CA TYR A 3 -7.22 17.83 -36.26
C TYR A 3 -8.28 17.24 -35.28
N VAL A 4 -9.23 16.48 -35.81
CA VAL A 4 -10.26 15.81 -35.01
C VAL A 4 -9.65 14.71 -34.14
N GLN A 5 -8.67 13.97 -34.66
CA GLN A 5 -7.94 12.95 -33.88
C GLN A 5 -7.18 13.60 -32.71
N ASN A 6 -6.51 14.72 -32.95
CA ASN A 6 -5.78 15.44 -31.89
C ASN A 6 -6.71 16.01 -30.82
N LEU A 7 -7.91 16.48 -31.19
CA LEU A 7 -8.93 16.94 -30.23
C LEU A 7 -9.44 15.78 -29.39
N LEU A 8 -9.81 14.65 -30.02
CA LEU A 8 -10.26 13.45 -29.30
C LEU A 8 -9.18 12.93 -28.33
N ASN A 9 -7.92 12.89 -28.75
CA ASN A 9 -6.82 12.47 -27.89
C ASN A 9 -6.60 13.45 -26.72
N SER A 10 -6.80 14.76 -26.94
CA SER A 10 -6.73 15.77 -25.89
C SER A 10 -7.83 15.58 -24.83
N ASP A 11 -9.05 15.33 -25.28
CA ASP A 11 -10.20 15.11 -24.38
C ASP A 11 -10.05 13.80 -23.60
N VAL A 12 -9.59 12.73 -24.23
CA VAL A 12 -9.27 11.46 -23.55
C VAL A 12 -8.20 11.66 -22.50
N LYS A 13 -7.14 12.41 -22.80
CA LYS A 13 -6.06 12.72 -21.87
C LYS A 13 -6.57 13.48 -20.64
N ILE A 14 -7.35 14.55 -20.84
CA ILE A 14 -7.89 15.37 -19.75
C ILE A 14 -8.77 14.51 -18.85
N ASN A 15 -9.72 13.78 -19.45
CA ASN A 15 -10.62 12.92 -18.71
C ASN A 15 -9.89 11.81 -17.95
N LEU A 16 -8.88 11.19 -18.55
CA LEU A 16 -8.13 10.12 -17.91
C LEU A 16 -7.28 10.61 -16.72
N VAL A 17 -6.68 11.81 -16.84
CA VAL A 17 -5.94 12.45 -15.74
C VAL A 17 -6.88 12.81 -14.59
N GLU A 18 -8.08 13.29 -14.87
CA GLU A 18 -9.08 13.57 -13.84
C GLU A 18 -9.52 12.28 -13.13
N ILE A 19 -9.82 11.23 -13.87
CA ILE A 19 -10.24 9.94 -13.33
C ILE A 19 -9.15 9.30 -12.47
N VAL A 20 -7.88 9.31 -12.91
CA VAL A 20 -6.79 8.75 -12.10
C VAL A 20 -6.62 9.51 -10.79
N THR A 21 -6.84 10.83 -10.81
CA THR A 21 -6.77 11.67 -9.61
C THR A 21 -7.91 11.35 -8.64
N GLN A 22 -9.15 11.27 -9.11
CA GLN A 22 -10.31 10.91 -8.29
C GLN A 22 -10.17 9.49 -7.71
N ASN A 23 -9.70 8.55 -8.51
CA ASN A 23 -9.45 7.17 -8.06
C ASN A 23 -8.34 7.12 -7.00
N LYS A 24 -7.25 7.87 -7.19
CA LYS A 24 -6.19 8.02 -6.20
C LYS A 24 -6.74 8.51 -4.87
N ASP A 25 -7.57 9.56 -4.88
CA ASP A 25 -8.15 10.14 -3.65
C ASP A 25 -9.05 9.14 -2.93
N ALA A 26 -9.86 8.37 -3.67
CA ALA A 26 -10.71 7.34 -3.11
C ALA A 26 -9.90 6.18 -2.52
N ILE A 27 -8.86 5.70 -3.19
CA ILE A 27 -7.96 4.65 -2.69
C ILE A 27 -7.23 5.15 -1.45
N THR A 28 -6.62 6.34 -1.51
CA THR A 28 -5.92 6.95 -0.37
C THR A 28 -6.83 7.03 0.85
N SER A 29 -8.06 7.51 0.66
CA SER A 29 -9.04 7.62 1.75
C SER A 29 -9.35 6.28 2.41
N ARG A 30 -9.58 5.23 1.62
CA ARG A 30 -9.87 3.87 2.12
C ARG A 30 -8.68 3.25 2.85
N LEU A 31 -7.47 3.43 2.33
CA LEU A 31 -6.25 2.96 2.96
C LEU A 31 -6.01 3.67 4.30
N MET A 32 -6.17 5.01 4.32
CA MET A 32 -6.05 5.80 5.56
C MET A 32 -7.10 5.44 6.61
N MET A 33 -8.32 5.07 6.23
CA MET A 33 -9.32 4.56 7.18
C MET A 33 -8.81 3.31 7.90
N ASN A 34 -8.14 2.39 7.21
CA ASN A 34 -7.55 1.20 7.83
C ASN A 34 -6.39 1.55 8.76
N VAL A 35 -5.49 2.45 8.34
CA VAL A 35 -4.38 2.94 9.19
C VAL A 35 -4.94 3.62 10.44
N ASN A 36 -5.88 4.53 10.30
CA ASN A 36 -6.48 5.25 11.42
C ASN A 36 -7.23 4.31 12.40
N SER A 37 -7.88 3.26 11.87
CA SER A 37 -8.53 2.25 12.71
C SER A 37 -7.51 1.51 13.59
N LEU A 38 -6.34 1.18 13.03
CA LEU A 38 -5.27 0.53 13.80
C LEU A 38 -4.63 1.51 14.79
N ASP A 39 -4.47 2.78 14.42
CA ASP A 39 -3.94 3.82 15.31
C ASP A 39 -4.85 4.07 16.52
N ILE A 40 -6.17 4.04 16.34
CA ILE A 40 -7.13 4.08 17.44
C ILE A 40 -6.92 2.88 18.38
N THR A 41 -6.62 1.70 17.85
CA THR A 41 -6.32 0.51 18.66
C THR A 41 -5.02 0.70 19.46
N ALA A 42 -3.99 1.26 18.83
CA ALA A 42 -2.72 1.60 19.50
C ALA A 42 -2.93 2.61 20.63
N ASN A 43 -3.74 3.64 20.42
CA ASN A 43 -4.05 4.64 21.42
C ASN A 43 -4.83 4.05 22.62
N LYS A 44 -5.80 3.16 22.37
CA LYS A 44 -6.52 2.45 23.45
C LYS A 44 -5.57 1.58 24.28
N LEU A 45 -4.62 0.90 23.64
CA LEU A 45 -3.60 0.15 24.38
C LEU A 45 -2.71 1.09 25.19
N SER A 46 -2.27 2.20 24.63
CA SER A 46 -1.50 3.24 25.35
C SER A 46 -2.21 3.73 26.63
N ASP A 47 -3.51 4.00 26.52
CA ASP A 47 -4.31 4.44 27.68
C ASP A 47 -4.48 3.34 28.73
N ARG A 48 -4.63 2.08 28.31
CA ARG A 48 -4.62 0.94 29.21
C ARG A 48 -3.29 0.80 29.94
N LEU A 49 -2.15 0.94 29.23
CA LEU A 49 -0.82 0.91 29.84
C LEU A 49 -0.67 1.97 30.94
N LYS A 50 -1.13 3.21 30.71
CA LYS A 50 -1.13 4.29 31.70
C LYS A 50 -1.95 3.95 32.94
N ALA A 51 -3.15 3.41 32.77
CA ALA A 51 -4.04 3.07 33.86
C ALA A 51 -3.48 1.92 34.75
N GLU A 52 -2.88 0.90 34.13
CA GLU A 52 -2.34 -0.24 34.84
C GLU A 52 -1.01 0.04 35.53
N GLU A 53 -0.11 0.84 34.93
CA GLU A 53 1.14 1.27 35.56
C GLU A 53 0.87 2.13 36.79
N SER A 54 -0.14 3.03 36.71
CA SER A 54 -0.55 3.83 37.87
C SER A 54 -1.00 2.98 39.06
N SER A 55 -1.34 1.71 38.84
CA SER A 55 -1.64 0.74 39.89
C SER A 55 -0.42 0.04 40.49
N GLY A 56 0.79 0.28 39.94
CA GLY A 56 2.07 -0.25 40.45
C GLY A 56 2.28 -1.74 40.27
N LYS A 57 1.49 -2.41 39.43
CA LYS A 57 1.47 -3.88 39.36
C LYS A 57 2.46 -4.50 38.38
N LEU A 58 2.78 -3.86 37.25
CA LEU A 58 3.57 -4.47 36.16
C LEU A 58 4.43 -3.42 35.44
N LYS A 59 5.52 -3.86 34.83
CA LYS A 59 6.33 -3.02 33.93
C LYS A 59 5.64 -2.90 32.56
N THR A 60 5.88 -1.82 31.84
CA THR A 60 5.31 -1.55 30.51
C THR A 60 5.45 -2.73 29.55
N GLN A 61 6.61 -3.40 29.56
CA GLN A 61 6.86 -4.56 28.69
C GLN A 61 5.96 -5.75 29.04
N ASP A 62 5.77 -6.03 30.33
CA ASP A 62 4.93 -7.13 30.80
C ASP A 62 3.45 -6.88 30.45
N LEU A 63 3.03 -5.60 30.50
CA LEU A 63 1.68 -5.20 30.09
C LEU A 63 1.42 -5.37 28.58
N ILE A 64 2.42 -5.03 27.74
CA ILE A 64 2.35 -5.27 26.30
C ILE A 64 2.26 -6.77 26.01
N GLU A 65 3.05 -7.59 26.70
CA GLU A 65 2.98 -9.06 26.56
C GLU A 65 1.66 -9.63 27.05
N GLN A 66 1.10 -9.11 28.12
CA GLN A 66 -0.21 -9.51 28.61
C GLN A 66 -1.31 -9.14 27.60
N TYR A 67 -1.32 -7.89 27.10
CA TYR A 67 -2.25 -7.47 26.07
C TYR A 67 -2.15 -8.37 24.82
N ALA A 68 -0.94 -8.66 24.39
CA ALA A 68 -0.72 -9.52 23.24
C ALA A 68 -1.30 -10.92 23.42
N LYS A 69 -1.15 -11.53 24.60
CA LYS A 69 -1.76 -12.85 24.91
C LYS A 69 -3.28 -12.83 24.89
N GLU A 70 -3.91 -11.71 25.24
CA GLU A 70 -5.36 -11.56 25.32
C GLU A 70 -5.99 -11.18 23.98
N ASN A 71 -5.29 -10.45 23.11
CA ASN A 71 -5.87 -9.75 21.96
C ASN A 71 -5.19 -10.04 20.62
N ASN A 72 -3.94 -10.53 20.61
CA ASN A 72 -3.25 -10.80 19.35
C ASN A 72 -3.83 -12.04 18.68
N THR A 73 -3.87 -11.96 17.36
CA THR A 73 -4.23 -13.05 16.43
C THR A 73 -3.12 -13.17 15.38
N ASP A 74 -3.27 -14.06 14.40
CA ASP A 74 -2.36 -14.11 13.26
C ASP A 74 -2.46 -12.85 12.39
N ASP A 75 -3.61 -12.15 12.43
CA ASP A 75 -3.86 -10.94 11.64
C ASP A 75 -3.64 -9.63 12.42
N LEU A 76 -3.63 -9.67 13.75
CA LEU A 76 -3.38 -8.51 14.60
C LEU A 76 -2.34 -8.88 15.66
N PHE A 77 -1.20 -8.21 15.66
CA PHE A 77 -0.13 -8.51 16.59
C PHE A 77 0.64 -7.26 17.01
N THR A 78 1.34 -7.37 18.13
CA THR A 78 2.24 -6.34 18.66
C THR A 78 3.69 -6.76 18.51
N ALA A 79 4.58 -5.79 18.39
CA ALA A 79 6.02 -6.02 18.50
C ALA A 79 6.64 -5.04 19.48
N ASN A 80 7.64 -5.50 20.24
CA ASN A 80 8.42 -4.65 21.11
C ASN A 80 9.38 -3.74 20.31
N ARG A 81 10.10 -2.87 21.01
CA ARG A 81 11.01 -1.91 20.38
C ARG A 81 12.15 -2.58 19.60
N ASP A 82 12.57 -3.80 19.98
CA ASP A 82 13.62 -4.56 19.31
C ASP A 82 13.11 -5.33 18.07
N GLY A 83 11.81 -5.27 17.79
CA GLY A 83 11.19 -5.96 16.65
C GLY A 83 10.80 -7.41 16.91
N MET A 84 10.75 -7.82 18.18
CA MET A 84 10.21 -9.13 18.52
C MET A 84 8.69 -9.06 18.54
N ALA A 85 8.05 -9.59 17.50
CA ALA A 85 6.61 -9.69 17.39
C ALA A 85 6.05 -10.85 18.21
N LEU A 86 4.88 -10.61 18.82
CA LEU A 86 4.14 -11.58 19.61
C LEU A 86 2.80 -11.87 18.94
N PHE A 87 2.55 -13.15 18.66
CA PHE A 87 1.33 -13.65 18.03
C PHE A 87 0.50 -14.46 19.02
N ASP A 88 -0.66 -14.90 18.55
CA ASP A 88 -1.50 -15.83 19.30
C ASP A 88 -0.73 -17.08 19.76
N GLY A 89 -1.11 -17.63 20.90
CA GLY A 89 -0.43 -18.78 21.53
C GLY A 89 0.99 -18.49 22.04
N GLY A 90 1.42 -17.21 22.08
CA GLY A 90 2.75 -16.81 22.57
C GLY A 90 3.89 -17.05 21.55
N ARG A 91 3.56 -17.32 20.30
CA ARG A 91 4.54 -17.46 19.21
C ARG A 91 5.27 -16.13 18.99
N LYS A 92 6.61 -16.19 18.94
CA LYS A 92 7.47 -15.03 18.70
C LYS A 92 8.12 -15.09 17.33
N LEU A 93 8.22 -13.94 16.67
CA LEU A 93 8.88 -13.79 15.37
C LEU A 93 9.67 -12.48 15.33
N ASP A 94 10.92 -12.55 14.90
CA ASP A 94 11.72 -11.36 14.65
C ASP A 94 11.29 -10.68 13.34
N ILE A 95 10.79 -9.45 13.46
CA ILE A 95 10.41 -8.57 12.35
C ILE A 95 11.29 -7.32 12.26
N SER A 96 12.37 -7.21 13.04
CA SER A 96 13.26 -6.05 13.07
C SER A 96 13.84 -5.68 11.71
N GLY A 97 14.04 -6.70 10.85
CA GLY A 97 14.47 -6.53 9.46
C GLY A 97 13.38 -6.06 8.48
N ARG A 98 12.11 -6.01 8.89
CA ARG A 98 11.00 -5.61 8.02
C ARG A 98 10.91 -4.09 7.89
N HIS A 99 10.77 -3.59 6.67
CA HIS A 99 10.71 -2.16 6.41
C HIS A 99 9.53 -1.48 7.11
N TYR A 100 8.34 -2.10 7.08
CA TYR A 100 7.15 -1.59 7.74
C TYR A 100 7.32 -1.42 9.26
N PHE A 101 8.07 -2.33 9.91
CA PHE A 101 8.38 -2.22 11.34
C PHE A 101 9.29 -1.02 11.61
N ARG A 102 10.35 -0.85 10.81
CA ARG A 102 11.31 0.26 10.97
C ARG A 102 10.64 1.61 10.85
N LEU A 103 9.78 1.79 9.85
CA LEU A 103 9.01 3.02 9.71
C LEU A 103 8.13 3.29 10.94
N ALA A 104 7.40 2.28 11.41
CA ALA A 104 6.52 2.44 12.55
C ALA A 104 7.27 2.72 13.86
N ILE A 105 8.41 2.08 14.10
CA ILE A 105 9.22 2.34 15.29
C ILE A 105 9.88 3.72 15.26
N ASP A 106 10.06 4.31 14.08
CA ASP A 106 10.48 5.69 13.85
C ASP A 106 9.31 6.69 13.92
N GLY A 107 8.10 6.23 14.27
CA GLY A 107 6.91 7.07 14.43
C GLY A 107 6.07 7.27 13.18
N ILE A 108 6.32 6.54 12.11
CA ILE A 108 5.67 6.70 10.81
C ILE A 108 4.66 5.56 10.57
N PRO A 109 3.34 5.79 10.74
CA PRO A 109 2.32 4.83 10.32
C PRO A 109 2.45 4.51 8.83
N ASN A 110 2.35 3.23 8.49
CA ASN A 110 2.56 2.83 7.09
C ASN A 110 1.86 1.52 6.71
N ILE A 111 1.87 1.23 5.41
CA ILE A 111 1.42 -0.04 4.84
C ILE A 111 2.60 -0.61 4.05
N SER A 112 2.91 -1.89 4.20
CA SER A 112 3.99 -2.54 3.45
C SER A 112 3.64 -2.72 1.97
N ASP A 113 4.66 -2.88 1.13
CA ASP A 113 4.48 -3.55 -0.16
C ASP A 113 3.98 -4.98 0.05
N LYS A 114 3.54 -5.61 -1.02
CA LYS A 114 3.19 -7.03 -1.03
C LYS A 114 4.39 -7.84 -0.54
N LEU A 115 4.18 -8.68 0.44
CA LEU A 115 5.22 -9.54 1.03
C LEU A 115 4.69 -10.96 1.29
N ILE A 116 5.62 -11.88 1.44
CA ILE A 116 5.28 -13.24 1.84
C ILE A 116 5.26 -13.33 3.37
N SER A 117 4.14 -13.79 3.91
CA SER A 117 3.97 -14.07 5.33
C SER A 117 4.93 -15.17 5.77
N ARG A 118 5.67 -14.94 6.86
CA ARG A 118 6.53 -15.98 7.47
C ARG A 118 5.74 -16.98 8.32
N ILE A 119 4.44 -16.75 8.48
CA ILE A 119 3.57 -17.59 9.30
C ILE A 119 2.98 -18.72 8.46
N ASN A 120 2.40 -18.38 7.30
CA ASN A 120 1.64 -19.32 6.47
C ASN A 120 2.08 -19.35 4.99
N GLY A 121 3.01 -18.47 4.59
CA GLY A 121 3.50 -18.41 3.21
C GLY A 121 2.60 -17.62 2.25
N ASP A 122 1.50 -17.04 2.72
CA ASP A 122 0.58 -16.28 1.88
C ASP A 122 1.13 -14.91 1.48
N GLU A 123 0.67 -14.39 0.34
CA GLU A 123 0.88 -13.01 -0.06
C GLU A 123 -0.01 -12.09 0.78
N VAL A 124 0.62 -11.16 1.49
CA VAL A 124 -0.07 -10.25 2.41
C VAL A 124 0.51 -8.84 2.33
N PHE A 125 -0.25 -7.90 2.89
CA PHE A 125 0.20 -6.55 3.24
C PHE A 125 0.13 -6.39 4.75
N VAL A 126 0.95 -5.52 5.30
CA VAL A 126 0.96 -5.23 6.73
C VAL A 126 0.80 -3.74 6.95
N ILE A 127 -0.25 -3.36 7.66
CA ILE A 127 -0.36 -2.03 8.25
C ILE A 127 0.42 -2.05 9.54
N SER A 128 1.25 -1.04 9.77
CA SER A 128 2.03 -0.91 11.00
C SER A 128 1.91 0.51 11.54
N VAL A 129 1.62 0.63 12.82
CA VAL A 129 1.52 1.91 13.53
C VAL A 129 2.39 1.89 14.78
N PRO A 130 2.93 3.05 15.21
CA PRO A 130 3.66 3.15 16.46
C PRO A 130 2.75 2.90 17.66
N LEU A 131 3.28 2.24 18.69
CA LEU A 131 2.68 2.18 20.02
C LEU A 131 3.46 3.12 20.93
N SER A 132 2.83 4.23 21.30
CA SER A 132 3.45 5.24 22.15
C SER A 132 2.98 5.11 23.59
N TYR A 133 3.88 5.34 24.54
CA TYR A 133 3.58 5.40 25.97
C TYR A 133 4.42 6.52 26.62
N ASN A 134 3.76 7.43 27.35
CA ASN A 134 4.39 8.61 27.98
C ASN A 134 5.27 9.45 27.04
N GLY A 135 4.87 9.56 25.77
CA GLY A 135 5.60 10.32 24.73
C GLY A 135 6.77 9.58 24.08
N GLU A 136 7.03 8.34 24.48
CA GLU A 136 8.05 7.48 23.86
C GLU A 136 7.39 6.34 23.07
N ILE A 137 8.02 5.92 21.97
CA ILE A 137 7.59 4.74 21.22
C ILE A 137 8.16 3.51 21.92
N VAL A 138 7.28 2.68 22.45
CA VAL A 138 7.62 1.47 23.22
C VAL A 138 7.48 0.18 22.40
N GLY A 139 6.89 0.28 21.22
CA GLY A 139 6.68 -0.83 20.32
C GLY A 139 5.84 -0.42 19.12
N THR A 140 5.22 -1.39 18.48
CA THR A 140 4.37 -1.19 17.30
C THR A 140 3.19 -2.16 17.35
N ILE A 141 2.09 -1.80 16.67
CA ILE A 141 0.96 -2.69 16.40
C ILE A 141 0.87 -2.91 14.90
N GLN A 142 0.65 -4.15 14.49
CA GLN A 142 0.51 -4.56 13.11
C GLN A 142 -0.84 -5.20 12.86
N LYS A 143 -1.39 -4.94 11.65
CA LYS A 143 -2.53 -5.65 11.10
C LYS A 143 -2.14 -6.23 9.74
N VAL A 144 -2.32 -7.53 9.59
CA VAL A 144 -2.18 -8.21 8.31
C VAL A 144 -3.44 -7.98 7.48
N ILE A 145 -3.26 -7.69 6.21
CA ILE A 145 -4.32 -7.58 5.20
C ILE A 145 -4.01 -8.58 4.11
N THR A 146 -4.96 -9.43 3.80
CA THR A 146 -4.85 -10.40 2.71
C THR A 146 -4.83 -9.68 1.35
N PHE A 147 -4.32 -10.36 0.33
CA PHE A 147 -4.36 -9.85 -1.05
C PHE A 147 -5.79 -9.53 -1.49
N GLU A 148 -6.76 -10.38 -1.13
CA GLU A 148 -8.17 -10.18 -1.49
C GLU A 148 -8.78 -8.93 -0.82
N GLU A 149 -8.47 -8.69 0.46
CA GLU A 149 -8.91 -7.48 1.17
C GLU A 149 -8.29 -6.23 0.57
N MET A 150 -6.98 -6.24 0.27
CA MET A 150 -6.30 -5.12 -0.38
C MET A 150 -6.89 -4.86 -1.77
N TYR A 151 -7.17 -5.92 -2.53
CA TYR A 151 -7.85 -5.82 -3.81
C TYR A 151 -9.21 -5.14 -3.68
N LYS A 152 -10.03 -5.52 -2.69
CA LYS A 152 -11.34 -4.87 -2.42
C LYS A 152 -11.19 -3.39 -2.05
N ILE A 153 -10.18 -3.05 -1.25
CA ILE A 153 -9.88 -1.66 -0.87
C ILE A 153 -9.55 -0.82 -2.12
N CYS A 154 -8.71 -1.35 -3.00
CA CYS A 154 -8.24 -0.65 -4.20
C CYS A 154 -9.17 -0.79 -5.41
N SER A 155 -10.13 -1.74 -5.38
CA SER A 155 -11.06 -1.95 -6.50
C SER A 155 -11.98 -0.75 -6.70
N LEU A 156 -11.91 -0.18 -7.88
CA LEU A 156 -12.73 0.94 -8.32
C LEU A 156 -13.34 0.61 -9.68
N SER A 157 -14.55 1.10 -9.91
CA SER A 157 -15.17 1.02 -11.24
C SER A 157 -14.55 2.09 -12.13
N ILE A 158 -13.87 1.68 -13.20
CA ILE A 158 -13.21 2.57 -14.14
C ILE A 158 -13.90 2.45 -15.49
N PHE A 159 -14.38 3.58 -16.04
CA PHE A 159 -14.98 3.66 -17.38
C PHE A 159 -16.02 2.57 -17.67
N SER A 160 -16.98 2.34 -16.78
CA SER A 160 -18.04 1.33 -17.00
C SER A 160 -17.47 -0.03 -17.48
N SER A 161 -16.37 -0.48 -16.90
CA SER A 161 -15.65 -1.72 -17.22
C SER A 161 -14.78 -1.69 -18.50
N GLN A 162 -14.52 -0.55 -19.11
CA GLN A 162 -13.63 -0.46 -20.28
C GLN A 162 -12.19 -0.10 -19.90
N GLY A 163 -11.97 0.53 -18.76
CA GLY A 163 -10.67 0.86 -18.23
C GLY A 163 -10.15 -0.20 -17.27
N TYR A 164 -8.83 -0.18 -17.06
CA TYR A 164 -8.15 -1.05 -16.13
C TYR A 164 -7.06 -0.28 -15.36
N MET A 165 -6.65 -0.82 -14.23
CA MET A 165 -5.66 -0.15 -13.39
C MET A 165 -4.56 -1.08 -12.94
N TYR A 166 -3.42 -0.44 -12.63
CA TYR A 166 -2.32 -1.03 -11.87
C TYR A 166 -1.98 -0.12 -10.69
N VAL A 167 -1.55 -0.73 -9.60
CA VAL A 167 -0.80 -0.08 -8.53
C VAL A 167 0.61 -0.64 -8.60
N ILE A 168 1.60 0.23 -8.73
CA ILE A 168 3.01 -0.15 -8.78
C ILE A 168 3.80 0.60 -7.71
N ASN A 169 4.94 0.07 -7.29
CA ASN A 169 5.89 0.82 -6.49
C ASN A 169 6.83 1.66 -7.39
N ARG A 170 7.75 2.44 -6.78
CA ARG A 170 8.69 3.30 -7.53
C ARG A 170 9.61 2.56 -8.48
N GLU A 171 9.93 1.31 -8.18
CA GLU A 171 10.77 0.44 -9.02
C GLU A 171 9.96 -0.19 -10.16
N GLY A 172 8.63 0.01 -10.18
CA GLY A 172 7.72 -0.51 -11.20
C GLY A 172 7.20 -1.92 -10.91
N TYR A 173 7.49 -2.49 -9.73
CA TYR A 173 6.90 -3.77 -9.35
C TYR A 173 5.40 -3.61 -9.12
N VAL A 174 4.63 -4.54 -9.67
CA VAL A 174 3.18 -4.51 -9.58
C VAL A 174 2.73 -5.01 -8.22
N ILE A 175 2.11 -4.12 -7.47
CA ILE A 175 1.50 -4.38 -6.16
C ILE A 175 0.12 -5.00 -6.34
N LEU A 176 -0.68 -4.40 -7.23
CA LEU A 176 -2.04 -4.81 -7.55
C LEU A 176 -2.40 -4.44 -8.99
N HIS A 177 -3.36 -5.15 -9.56
CA HIS A 177 -4.00 -4.78 -10.82
C HIS A 177 -5.48 -5.17 -10.80
N SER A 178 -6.28 -4.52 -11.65
CA SER A 178 -7.70 -4.89 -11.82
C SER A 178 -7.83 -6.26 -12.49
N ALA A 179 -8.93 -6.97 -12.19
CA ALA A 179 -9.25 -8.25 -12.82
C ALA A 179 -9.78 -8.07 -14.27
N HIS A 180 -9.21 -7.14 -15.02
CA HIS A 180 -9.62 -6.86 -16.38
C HIS A 180 -8.82 -7.72 -17.37
N PRO A 181 -9.42 -8.29 -18.43
CA PRO A 181 -8.70 -9.16 -19.38
C PRO A 181 -7.51 -8.48 -20.07
N LYS A 182 -7.48 -7.14 -20.16
CA LYS A 182 -6.34 -6.38 -20.70
C LYS A 182 -5.18 -6.22 -19.71
N CYS A 183 -5.34 -6.60 -18.44
CA CYS A 183 -4.28 -6.62 -17.43
C CYS A 183 -3.39 -7.88 -17.60
N GLU A 184 -2.97 -8.18 -18.82
CA GLU A 184 -2.01 -9.25 -19.07
C GLU A 184 -0.62 -8.81 -18.58
N GLN A 185 -0.22 -9.31 -17.43
CA GLN A 185 1.15 -9.18 -16.96
C GLN A 185 2.02 -10.26 -17.59
N LYS A 186 3.08 -9.84 -18.27
CA LYS A 186 4.12 -10.75 -18.77
C LYS A 186 5.26 -10.90 -17.76
N SER A 187 5.41 -9.92 -16.87
CA SER A 187 6.37 -9.92 -15.78
C SER A 187 5.78 -9.31 -14.51
N ASP A 188 6.52 -9.35 -13.42
CA ASP A 188 6.19 -8.68 -12.16
C ASP A 188 6.48 -7.17 -12.15
N ASN A 189 6.98 -6.62 -13.30
CA ASN A 189 7.43 -5.24 -13.38
C ASN A 189 6.86 -4.51 -14.60
N TYR A 190 6.03 -3.52 -14.35
CA TYR A 190 5.31 -2.73 -15.36
C TYR A 190 6.23 -2.02 -16.36
N PHE A 191 7.38 -1.51 -15.90
CA PHE A 191 8.33 -0.84 -16.80
C PHE A 191 8.96 -1.83 -17.77
N ARG A 192 9.26 -3.04 -17.31
CA ARG A 192 9.80 -4.12 -18.12
C ARG A 192 8.80 -4.58 -19.17
N ASP A 193 7.52 -4.66 -18.79
CA ASP A 193 6.45 -5.01 -19.71
C ASP A 193 6.24 -3.95 -20.79
N LEU A 194 6.25 -2.66 -20.44
CA LEU A 194 6.19 -1.56 -21.42
C LEU A 194 7.37 -1.62 -22.39
N TYR A 195 8.58 -1.83 -21.87
CA TYR A 195 9.80 -1.91 -22.69
C TYR A 195 9.72 -3.12 -23.65
N GLY A 196 9.36 -4.28 -23.15
CA GLY A 196 9.22 -5.52 -23.91
C GLY A 196 8.09 -5.47 -24.95
N ALA A 197 7.06 -4.66 -24.72
CA ALA A 197 5.99 -4.40 -25.67
C ALA A 197 6.36 -3.35 -26.75
N GLY A 198 7.62 -2.93 -26.83
CA GLY A 198 8.11 -1.99 -27.84
C GLY A 198 7.87 -0.51 -27.51
N ASN A 199 7.63 -0.18 -26.23
CA ASN A 199 7.40 1.21 -25.78
C ASN A 199 8.52 1.74 -24.86
N PRO A 200 9.81 1.70 -25.27
CA PRO A 200 10.92 2.08 -24.40
C PRO A 200 10.88 3.56 -24.00
N LYS A 201 10.43 4.45 -24.89
CA LYS A 201 10.32 5.89 -24.59
C LYS A 201 9.28 6.17 -23.50
N ALA A 202 8.12 5.51 -23.56
CA ALA A 202 7.07 5.63 -22.55
C ALA A 202 7.53 5.07 -21.19
N SER A 203 8.22 3.93 -21.19
CA SER A 203 8.84 3.35 -20.00
C SER A 203 9.82 4.32 -19.34
N GLU A 204 10.74 4.91 -20.10
CA GLU A 204 11.73 5.84 -19.56
C GLU A 204 11.11 7.18 -19.12
N GLN A 205 10.09 7.67 -19.80
CA GLN A 205 9.33 8.85 -19.38
C GLN A 205 8.67 8.58 -18.00
N MET A 206 7.93 7.49 -17.87
CA MET A 206 7.25 7.13 -16.63
C MET A 206 8.25 6.97 -15.48
N LYS A 207 9.38 6.29 -15.70
CA LYS A 207 10.44 6.16 -14.69
C LYS A 207 10.97 7.52 -14.21
N ARG A 208 11.19 8.46 -15.14
CA ARG A 208 11.66 9.82 -14.78
C ARG A 208 10.62 10.57 -13.95
N ASP A 209 9.35 10.50 -14.34
CA ASP A 209 8.27 11.19 -13.65
C ASP A 209 8.08 10.61 -12.25
N ILE A 210 8.11 9.29 -12.10
CA ILE A 210 8.00 8.59 -10.82
C ILE A 210 9.16 8.93 -9.88
N ARG A 211 10.40 8.95 -10.38
CA ARG A 211 11.57 9.38 -9.58
C ARG A 211 11.43 10.80 -9.06
N ASN A 212 10.79 11.68 -9.81
CA ASN A 212 10.56 13.07 -9.45
C ASN A 212 9.23 13.32 -8.74
N ASN A 213 8.54 12.25 -8.32
CA ASN A 213 7.24 12.28 -7.66
C ASN A 213 6.18 13.07 -8.45
N ARG A 214 6.13 12.86 -9.77
CA ARG A 214 5.23 13.56 -10.68
C ARG A 214 4.13 12.62 -11.17
N ASN A 215 2.94 13.17 -11.36
CA ASN A 215 1.92 12.57 -12.21
C ASN A 215 2.31 12.68 -13.68
N GLY A 216 1.67 11.87 -14.53
CA GLY A 216 1.95 11.93 -15.96
C GLY A 216 0.92 11.16 -16.79
N PHE A 217 1.21 11.18 -18.08
CA PHE A 217 0.41 10.53 -19.10
C PHE A 217 1.34 9.95 -20.17
N ILE A 218 1.07 8.75 -20.62
CA ILE A 218 1.76 8.09 -21.73
C ILE A 218 0.77 7.52 -22.74
N GLU A 219 1.19 7.51 -23.97
CA GLU A 219 0.54 6.82 -25.08
C GLU A 219 1.45 5.67 -25.50
N THR A 220 0.86 4.48 -25.63
CA THR A 220 1.61 3.26 -25.97
C THR A 220 0.85 2.47 -27.01
N THR A 221 1.56 1.63 -27.75
CA THR A 221 0.95 0.65 -28.65
C THR A 221 1.29 -0.74 -28.16
N ILE A 222 0.30 -1.51 -27.78
CA ILE A 222 0.45 -2.88 -27.29
C ILE A 222 -0.40 -3.81 -28.15
N ALA A 223 0.20 -4.80 -28.76
CA ALA A 223 -0.45 -5.73 -29.69
C ALA A 223 -1.26 -5.01 -30.80
N GLY A 224 -0.73 -3.88 -31.33
CA GLY A 224 -1.37 -3.10 -32.39
C GLY A 224 -2.53 -2.20 -31.94
N ARG A 225 -2.78 -2.09 -30.63
CA ARG A 225 -3.80 -1.22 -30.06
C ARG A 225 -3.16 -0.01 -29.37
N GLU A 226 -3.71 1.16 -29.58
CA GLU A 226 -3.35 2.36 -28.84
C GLU A 226 -3.92 2.25 -27.43
N ILE A 227 -3.11 2.54 -26.44
CA ILE A 227 -3.46 2.54 -25.02
C ILE A 227 -3.02 3.87 -24.42
N PHE A 228 -3.96 4.54 -23.79
CA PHE A 228 -3.74 5.77 -23.06
C PHE A 228 -3.66 5.46 -21.56
N SER A 229 -2.60 5.90 -20.91
CA SER A 229 -2.38 5.64 -19.47
C SER A 229 -2.02 6.93 -18.76
N ALA A 230 -2.81 7.27 -17.74
CA ALA A 230 -2.47 8.32 -16.78
C ALA A 230 -1.99 7.67 -15.47
N TYR A 231 -1.04 8.31 -14.81
CA TYR A 231 -0.47 7.84 -13.55
C TYR A 231 -0.24 8.97 -12.55
N THR A 232 -0.38 8.65 -11.27
CA THR A 232 -0.26 9.61 -10.17
C THR A 232 0.26 8.92 -8.91
N PRO A 233 1.07 9.61 -8.06
CA PRO A 233 1.48 9.04 -6.79
C PRO A 233 0.28 8.89 -5.84
N ILE A 234 0.26 7.78 -5.06
CA ILE A 234 -0.65 7.59 -3.92
C ILE A 234 0.04 8.16 -2.70
N GLU A 235 -0.23 9.42 -2.40
CA GLU A 235 0.41 10.15 -1.30
C GLU A 235 0.04 9.58 0.07
N LYS A 236 0.91 9.81 1.08
CA LYS A 236 0.74 9.54 2.52
C LYS A 236 0.87 8.08 2.97
N ILE A 237 0.94 7.09 2.09
CA ILE A 237 0.92 5.69 2.52
C ILE A 237 2.19 4.95 2.15
N HIS A 238 2.66 5.13 0.92
CA HIS A 238 3.88 4.56 0.38
C HIS A 238 4.27 5.25 -0.93
N ASP A 239 5.43 4.88 -1.43
CA ASP A 239 5.93 5.23 -2.77
C ASP A 239 5.15 4.52 -3.90
N TRP A 240 3.83 4.39 -3.75
CA TRP A 240 2.97 3.74 -4.73
C TRP A 240 2.43 4.71 -5.76
N TYR A 241 2.24 4.19 -6.96
CA TYR A 241 1.64 4.89 -8.08
C TYR A 241 0.42 4.15 -8.59
N LEU A 242 -0.67 4.88 -8.76
CA LEU A 242 -1.85 4.41 -9.47
C LEU A 242 -1.68 4.71 -10.95
N ILE A 243 -1.91 3.72 -11.79
CA ILE A 243 -1.97 3.82 -13.25
C ILE A 243 -3.39 3.45 -13.66
N THR A 244 -4.02 4.29 -14.46
CA THR A 244 -5.32 4.01 -15.09
C THR A 244 -5.15 4.04 -16.58
N SER A 245 -5.65 3.02 -17.28
CA SER A 245 -5.50 2.82 -18.72
C SER A 245 -6.82 2.53 -19.42
N VAL A 246 -6.94 2.95 -20.67
CA VAL A 246 -8.06 2.67 -21.57
C VAL A 246 -7.57 2.28 -22.95
#